data_08d26f98a85bd0ac0f9c52ccfd5de3e6
#
_entry.id   08d26f98a85bd0ac0f9c52ccfd5de3e6
#
_cell.length_a   1.000
_cell.length_b   1.000
_cell.length_c   1.000
_cell.angle_alpha   90.00
_cell.angle_beta   90.00
_cell.angle_gamma   90.00
#
_symmetry.space_group_name_H-M   'P 1'
#
loop_
_entity.id
_entity.type
_entity.pdbx_description
1 polymer ?
#
loop_
_entity_poly.entity_id
_entity_poly.type
_entity_poly.pdbx_seq_one_letter_code
_entity_poly.pdbx_strand_id
1 'polypeptide(L)'
;MNEPIQLLHLGPGTPDLSTSAYGPFVVHSVALATDLAASLDSQAYDAIVLVQTDADGLAALAGWPSLSRAVLDAAVLVVAPEPAAGDAVRLLQLGVQDVLPPRDAQPESLARAVRLAVERKRLERAARKAYATDLATGLPNHAQLMEHMSHLLALREREPAAMALLALRIEGLAATEARLGTEAAHVLRRKVAVRLRSGLRASDVVAAVGADTFVVLLAWIDDAANGDRVAGKLAQSLQRPFSVAGQDVAVAVCVGVAQYPLHGKEAETLMRRALGQAGASRALGRAGLSPRSGGAAANDD
;
A
#
# COMPACT_ATOMS: atom_id res chain seq x y z
N MET A 1 -6.77 19.56 19.17
CA MET A 1 -7.55 18.57 19.97
C MET A 1 -7.25 17.21 19.36
N ASN A 2 -6.80 16.23 20.15
CA ASN A 2 -6.58 14.89 19.63
C ASN A 2 -7.94 14.23 19.36
N GLU A 3 -8.09 13.59 18.20
CA GLU A 3 -9.26 12.76 17.93
C GLU A 3 -9.37 11.64 18.97
N PRO A 4 -10.60 11.27 19.40
CA PRO A 4 -10.80 10.21 20.37
C PRO A 4 -10.37 8.86 19.80
N ILE A 5 -9.65 8.07 20.61
CA ILE A 5 -9.24 6.71 20.27
C ILE A 5 -10.49 5.82 20.33
N GLN A 6 -10.82 5.18 19.19
CA GLN A 6 -11.86 4.18 19.11
C GLN A 6 -11.34 2.84 19.65
N LEU A 7 -11.78 2.47 20.85
CA LEU A 7 -11.35 1.26 21.55
C LEU A 7 -12.45 0.21 21.55
N LEU A 8 -12.18 -0.97 21.03
CA LEU A 8 -13.01 -2.16 21.20
C LEU A 8 -12.48 -2.96 22.39
N HIS A 9 -13.32 -3.18 23.38
CA HIS A 9 -13.04 -4.03 24.53
C HIS A 9 -13.87 -5.31 24.47
N LEU A 10 -13.22 -6.46 24.40
CA LEU A 10 -13.86 -7.78 24.36
C LEU A 10 -13.53 -8.54 25.64
N GLY A 11 -14.55 -8.76 26.45
CA GLY A 11 -14.43 -9.47 27.73
C GLY A 11 -15.36 -8.93 28.81
N PRO A 12 -15.28 -9.48 30.02
CA PRO A 12 -16.13 -9.07 31.13
C PRO A 12 -15.79 -7.64 31.59
N GLY A 13 -16.84 -6.89 31.90
CA GLY A 13 -16.72 -5.50 32.37
C GLY A 13 -16.45 -4.51 31.24
N THR A 14 -16.60 -3.24 31.55
CA THR A 14 -16.23 -2.13 30.67
C THR A 14 -15.27 -1.23 31.43
N PRO A 15 -14.02 -1.04 30.98
CA PRO A 15 -13.08 -0.17 31.65
C PRO A 15 -13.56 1.29 31.53
N ASP A 16 -13.62 1.99 32.67
CA ASP A 16 -13.87 3.44 32.65
C ASP A 16 -12.56 4.18 32.41
N LEU A 17 -12.37 4.66 31.17
CA LEU A 17 -11.20 5.43 30.73
C LEU A 17 -11.51 6.92 30.54
N SER A 18 -12.70 7.38 30.94
CA SER A 18 -13.22 8.72 30.64
C SER A 18 -12.38 9.84 31.25
N THR A 19 -11.76 9.61 32.42
CA THR A 19 -10.95 10.58 33.13
C THR A 19 -9.44 10.48 32.87
N SER A 20 -9.02 9.53 32.04
CA SER A 20 -7.59 9.29 31.81
C SER A 20 -6.92 10.42 31.03
N ALA A 21 -5.72 10.80 31.50
CA ALA A 21 -4.87 11.77 30.81
C ALA A 21 -4.36 11.28 29.44
N TYR A 22 -4.45 9.98 29.18
CA TYR A 22 -4.03 9.37 27.90
C TYR A 22 -5.11 9.39 26.81
N GLY A 23 -6.33 9.87 27.13
CA GLY A 23 -7.47 9.98 26.23
C GLY A 23 -7.41 11.16 25.25
N PRO A 24 -8.57 11.50 24.68
CA PRO A 24 -9.89 10.91 24.94
C PRO A 24 -10.09 9.52 24.31
N PHE A 25 -10.97 8.71 24.93
CA PHE A 25 -11.35 7.38 24.46
C PHE A 25 -12.86 7.28 24.22
N VAL A 26 -13.25 6.52 23.17
CA VAL A 26 -14.61 6.02 22.98
C VAL A 26 -14.53 4.50 23.07
N VAL A 27 -15.12 3.94 24.15
CA VAL A 27 -15.03 2.52 24.46
C VAL A 27 -16.29 1.80 23.99
N HIS A 28 -16.12 0.83 23.12
CA HIS A 28 -17.14 -0.11 22.68
C HIS A 28 -16.88 -1.45 23.35
N SER A 29 -17.79 -1.93 24.21
CA SER A 29 -17.62 -3.19 24.91
C SER A 29 -18.52 -4.29 24.34
N VAL A 30 -17.93 -5.47 24.14
CA VAL A 30 -18.63 -6.68 23.67
C VAL A 30 -18.25 -7.81 24.63
N ALA A 31 -19.25 -8.57 25.04
CA ALA A 31 -19.07 -9.59 26.08
C ALA A 31 -18.30 -10.84 25.61
N LEU A 32 -18.43 -11.20 24.34
CA LEU A 32 -17.88 -12.45 23.80
C LEU A 32 -16.82 -12.15 22.72
N ALA A 33 -15.69 -12.84 22.82
CA ALA A 33 -14.62 -12.76 21.82
C ALA A 33 -15.06 -13.28 20.42
N THR A 34 -16.07 -14.16 20.34
CA THR A 34 -16.67 -14.62 19.10
C THR A 34 -17.29 -13.50 18.26
N ASP A 35 -17.64 -12.39 18.89
CA ASP A 35 -18.26 -11.24 18.20
C ASP A 35 -17.23 -10.29 17.57
N LEU A 36 -15.93 -10.57 17.70
CA LEU A 36 -14.88 -9.74 17.12
C LEU A 36 -15.03 -9.58 15.61
N ALA A 37 -15.31 -10.67 14.89
CA ALA A 37 -15.47 -10.62 13.45
C ALA A 37 -16.58 -9.65 13.03
N ALA A 38 -17.76 -9.75 13.68
CA ALA A 38 -18.89 -8.88 13.44
C ALA A 38 -18.58 -7.42 13.82
N SER A 39 -17.85 -7.20 14.91
CA SER A 39 -17.45 -5.86 15.35
C SER A 39 -16.48 -5.21 14.35
N LEU A 40 -15.51 -5.97 13.83
CA LEU A 40 -14.56 -5.50 12.80
C LEU A 40 -15.23 -5.20 11.46
N ASP A 41 -16.36 -5.84 11.17
CA ASP A 41 -17.14 -5.56 9.95
C ASP A 41 -18.02 -4.31 10.10
N SER A 42 -18.35 -3.93 11.34
CA SER A 42 -19.27 -2.80 11.61
C SER A 42 -18.56 -1.44 11.55
N GLN A 43 -17.35 -1.34 12.08
CA GLN A 43 -16.57 -0.10 12.11
C GLN A 43 -15.07 -0.35 12.31
N ALA A 44 -14.26 0.69 12.05
CA ALA A 44 -12.82 0.67 12.31
C ALA A 44 -12.52 1.06 13.76
N TYR A 45 -11.52 0.40 14.35
CA TYR A 45 -11.03 0.68 15.69
C TYR A 45 -9.54 1.04 15.64
N ASP A 46 -9.10 1.97 16.50
CA ASP A 46 -7.68 2.29 16.69
C ASP A 46 -6.99 1.23 17.57
N ALA A 47 -7.72 0.71 18.55
CA ALA A 47 -7.22 -0.31 19.48
C ALA A 47 -8.28 -1.37 19.81
N ILE A 48 -7.80 -2.57 20.15
CA ILE A 48 -8.62 -3.70 20.57
C ILE A 48 -7.99 -4.28 21.84
N VAL A 49 -8.76 -4.44 22.90
CA VAL A 49 -8.37 -5.13 24.13
C VAL A 49 -9.15 -6.45 24.21
N LEU A 50 -8.43 -7.56 24.20
CA LEU A 50 -8.98 -8.91 24.33
C LEU A 50 -8.72 -9.39 25.76
N VAL A 51 -9.76 -9.64 26.54
CA VAL A 51 -9.63 -10.17 27.89
C VAL A 51 -9.86 -11.68 27.87
N GLN A 52 -8.85 -12.43 28.27
CA GLN A 52 -8.90 -13.87 28.45
C GLN A 52 -8.97 -14.18 29.95
N THR A 53 -9.82 -15.12 30.31
CA THR A 53 -10.03 -15.50 31.73
C THR A 53 -9.23 -16.73 32.12
N ASP A 54 -8.69 -17.46 31.18
CA ASP A 54 -7.93 -18.68 31.38
C ASP A 54 -6.72 -18.79 30.43
N ALA A 55 -5.79 -19.71 30.77
CA ALA A 55 -4.57 -19.93 29.99
C ALA A 55 -4.83 -20.65 28.67
N ASP A 56 -5.81 -21.54 28.59
CA ASP A 56 -6.15 -22.30 27.37
C ASP A 56 -6.70 -21.35 26.29
N GLY A 57 -7.50 -20.34 26.70
CA GLY A 57 -7.96 -19.27 25.83
C GLY A 57 -6.82 -18.45 25.23
N LEU A 58 -5.75 -18.21 26.00
CA LEU A 58 -4.57 -17.47 25.51
C LEU A 58 -3.86 -18.25 24.37
N ALA A 59 -3.63 -19.54 24.57
CA ALA A 59 -2.99 -20.39 23.56
C ALA A 59 -3.86 -20.52 22.28
N ALA A 60 -5.19 -20.58 22.43
CA ALA A 60 -6.14 -20.67 21.33
C ALA A 60 -6.17 -19.40 20.46
N LEU A 61 -5.92 -18.22 21.05
CA LEU A 61 -5.88 -16.94 20.30
C LEU A 61 -4.89 -16.95 19.14
N ALA A 62 -3.75 -17.63 19.31
CA ALA A 62 -2.71 -17.70 18.27
C ALA A 62 -3.17 -18.40 16.97
N GLY A 63 -4.20 -19.25 17.05
CA GLY A 63 -4.82 -19.92 15.89
C GLY A 63 -6.07 -19.23 15.36
N TRP A 64 -6.46 -18.09 15.91
CA TRP A 64 -7.74 -17.46 15.62
C TRP A 64 -7.68 -16.55 14.36
N PRO A 65 -8.46 -16.83 13.29
CA PRO A 65 -8.39 -16.06 12.05
C PRO A 65 -8.71 -14.57 12.23
N SER A 66 -9.63 -14.23 13.15
CA SER A 66 -10.00 -12.84 13.42
C SER A 66 -8.87 -12.04 14.06
N LEU A 67 -7.96 -12.67 14.81
CA LEU A 67 -6.79 -12.02 15.37
C LEU A 67 -5.85 -11.53 14.26
N SER A 68 -5.58 -12.38 13.27
CA SER A 68 -4.72 -12.01 12.14
C SER A 68 -5.24 -10.79 11.38
N ARG A 69 -6.56 -10.65 11.27
CA ARG A 69 -7.19 -9.46 10.69
C ARG A 69 -7.09 -8.26 11.62
N ALA A 70 -7.39 -8.44 12.91
CA ALA A 70 -7.37 -7.37 13.90
C ALA A 70 -5.99 -6.69 14.02
N VAL A 71 -4.90 -7.48 14.04
CA VAL A 71 -3.53 -6.97 14.16
C VAL A 71 -3.05 -6.19 12.94
N LEU A 72 -3.67 -6.35 11.76
CA LEU A 72 -3.35 -5.55 10.58
C LEU A 72 -3.83 -4.11 10.75
N ASP A 73 -5.06 -3.94 11.28
CA ASP A 73 -5.79 -2.68 11.25
C ASP A 73 -5.86 -1.97 12.61
N ALA A 74 -5.63 -2.63 13.72
CA ALA A 74 -5.70 -2.05 15.05
C ALA A 74 -4.49 -2.39 15.92
N ALA A 75 -4.29 -1.62 16.98
CA ALA A 75 -3.36 -1.96 18.04
C ALA A 75 -4.04 -2.97 18.98
N VAL A 76 -3.63 -4.24 18.92
CA VAL A 76 -4.22 -5.31 19.74
C VAL A 76 -3.44 -5.51 21.01
N LEU A 77 -4.13 -5.45 22.17
CA LEU A 77 -3.61 -5.83 23.48
C LEU A 77 -4.38 -7.04 24.00
N VAL A 78 -3.70 -7.92 24.69
CA VAL A 78 -4.32 -9.08 25.33
C VAL A 78 -4.15 -8.95 26.85
N VAL A 79 -5.23 -9.11 27.59
CA VAL A 79 -5.19 -9.20 29.07
C VAL A 79 -5.44 -10.66 29.44
N ALA A 80 -4.50 -11.29 30.14
CA ALA A 80 -4.63 -12.69 30.52
C ALA A 80 -3.96 -12.96 31.88
N PRO A 81 -4.53 -13.86 32.72
CA PRO A 81 -3.92 -14.25 33.99
C PRO A 81 -2.59 -14.98 33.72
N GLU A 82 -1.52 -14.53 34.37
CA GLU A 82 -0.18 -15.16 34.36
C GLU A 82 0.24 -15.76 32.98
N PRO A 83 0.34 -14.93 31.94
CA PRO A 83 0.66 -15.44 30.61
C PRO A 83 2.04 -16.11 30.62
N ALA A 84 2.13 -17.35 30.14
CA ALA A 84 3.41 -18.00 29.94
C ALA A 84 4.25 -17.20 28.93
N ALA A 85 5.54 -17.05 29.21
CA ALA A 85 6.44 -16.23 28.36
C ALA A 85 6.44 -16.69 26.89
N GLY A 86 6.33 -18.01 26.65
CA GLY A 86 6.26 -18.56 25.30
C GLY A 86 5.02 -18.13 24.51
N ASP A 87 3.85 -18.14 25.17
CA ASP A 87 2.57 -17.74 24.55
C ASP A 87 2.54 -16.23 24.31
N ALA A 88 3.03 -15.44 25.27
CA ALA A 88 3.15 -13.99 25.10
C ALA A 88 4.06 -13.64 23.91
N VAL A 89 5.25 -14.25 23.81
CA VAL A 89 6.17 -14.02 22.67
C VAL A 89 5.53 -14.44 21.35
N ARG A 90 4.82 -15.55 21.31
CA ARG A 90 4.11 -16.02 20.11
C ARG A 90 3.04 -15.03 19.66
N LEU A 91 2.25 -14.46 20.58
CA LEU A 91 1.25 -13.44 20.27
C LEU A 91 1.90 -12.15 19.76
N LEU A 92 3.01 -11.71 20.38
CA LEU A 92 3.78 -10.56 19.90
C LEU A 92 4.30 -10.78 18.47
N GLN A 93 4.80 -11.98 18.15
CA GLN A 93 5.24 -12.34 16.79
C GLN A 93 4.08 -12.31 15.77
N LEU A 94 2.84 -12.57 16.20
CA LEU A 94 1.64 -12.45 15.38
C LEU A 94 1.15 -11.00 15.21
N GLY A 95 1.79 -10.03 15.87
CA GLY A 95 1.46 -8.60 15.73
C GLY A 95 0.64 -8.00 16.88
N VAL A 96 0.35 -8.78 17.94
CA VAL A 96 -0.20 -8.24 19.20
C VAL A 96 0.81 -7.25 19.78
N GLN A 97 0.35 -6.09 20.26
CA GLN A 97 1.21 -5.01 20.73
C GLN A 97 1.67 -5.19 22.16
N ASP A 98 0.87 -5.87 22.98
CA ASP A 98 1.21 -6.15 24.37
C ASP A 98 0.35 -7.29 24.95
N VAL A 99 0.89 -8.00 25.97
CA VAL A 99 0.17 -9.01 26.74
C VAL A 99 0.33 -8.65 28.23
N LEU A 100 -0.78 -8.26 28.85
CA LEU A 100 -0.81 -7.69 30.18
C LEU A 100 -1.45 -8.66 31.20
N PRO A 101 -0.90 -8.82 32.41
CA PRO A 101 -1.64 -9.45 33.49
C PRO A 101 -2.76 -8.53 33.98
N PRO A 102 -3.85 -9.06 34.58
CA PRO A 102 -4.99 -8.25 35.04
C PRO A 102 -4.62 -7.13 36.03
N ARG A 103 -3.58 -7.34 36.83
CA ARG A 103 -3.08 -6.32 37.76
C ARG A 103 -2.55 -5.06 37.07
N ASP A 104 -2.04 -5.21 35.84
CA ASP A 104 -1.50 -4.12 35.03
C ASP A 104 -2.54 -3.54 34.06
N ALA A 105 -3.76 -4.11 34.06
CA ALA A 105 -4.90 -3.68 33.25
C ALA A 105 -5.91 -2.82 34.02
N GLN A 106 -5.48 -2.17 35.13
CA GLN A 106 -6.29 -1.16 35.84
C GLN A 106 -6.54 0.05 34.90
N PRO A 107 -7.63 0.80 35.08
CA PRO A 107 -8.06 1.82 34.13
C PRO A 107 -6.95 2.75 33.61
N GLU A 108 -6.17 3.35 34.49
CA GLU A 108 -5.13 4.31 34.10
C GLU A 108 -3.93 3.61 33.43
N SER A 109 -3.51 2.43 33.94
CA SER A 109 -2.44 1.63 33.36
C SER A 109 -2.86 1.10 31.99
N LEU A 110 -4.10 0.64 31.85
CA LEU A 110 -4.68 0.19 30.57
C LEU A 110 -4.77 1.34 29.57
N ALA A 111 -5.26 2.50 29.98
CA ALA A 111 -5.33 3.68 29.13
C ALA A 111 -3.94 4.06 28.58
N ARG A 112 -2.92 4.05 29.45
CA ARG A 112 -1.53 4.29 29.07
C ARG A 112 -1.04 3.23 28.06
N ALA A 113 -1.26 1.94 28.35
CA ALA A 113 -0.84 0.85 27.47
C ALA A 113 -1.51 0.94 26.10
N VAL A 114 -2.82 1.20 26.06
CA VAL A 114 -3.59 1.40 24.82
C VAL A 114 -3.03 2.57 24.01
N ARG A 115 -2.81 3.74 24.66
CA ARG A 115 -2.25 4.91 23.96
C ARG A 115 -0.90 4.63 23.34
N LEU A 116 0.01 4.01 24.11
CA LEU A 116 1.34 3.68 23.60
C LEU A 116 1.28 2.64 22.46
N ALA A 117 0.38 1.66 22.56
CA ALA A 117 0.17 0.67 21.51
C ALA A 117 -0.36 1.32 20.22
N VAL A 118 -1.32 2.25 20.33
CA VAL A 118 -1.84 3.02 19.18
C VAL A 118 -0.74 3.84 18.52
N GLU A 119 0.10 4.54 19.30
CA GLU A 119 1.19 5.33 18.72
C GLU A 119 2.25 4.42 18.06
N ARG A 120 2.62 3.28 18.68
CA ARG A 120 3.50 2.29 18.03
C ARG A 120 2.90 1.78 16.72
N LYS A 121 1.60 1.47 16.71
CA LYS A 121 0.91 1.01 15.49
C LYS A 121 0.87 2.06 14.39
N ARG A 122 0.68 3.34 14.76
CA ARG A 122 0.75 4.46 13.83
C ARG A 122 2.14 4.61 13.21
N LEU A 123 3.19 4.52 14.03
CA LEU A 123 4.58 4.56 13.56
C LEU A 123 4.91 3.36 12.65
N GLU A 124 4.47 2.15 13.01
CA GLU A 124 4.62 0.94 12.19
C GLU A 124 3.96 1.12 10.82
N ARG A 125 2.71 1.64 10.78
CA ARG A 125 1.99 1.92 9.53
C ARG A 125 2.68 3.00 8.70
N ALA A 126 3.16 4.07 9.34
CA ALA A 126 3.90 5.14 8.66
C ALA A 126 5.21 4.62 8.06
N ALA A 127 5.95 3.80 8.81
CA ALA A 127 7.15 3.13 8.33
C ALA A 127 6.84 2.20 7.15
N ARG A 128 5.83 1.33 7.28
CA ARG A 128 5.40 0.43 6.19
C ARG A 128 5.01 1.22 4.95
N LYS A 129 4.26 2.30 5.10
CA LYS A 129 3.89 3.19 3.99
C LYS A 129 5.11 3.86 3.36
N ALA A 130 6.08 4.32 4.14
CA ALA A 130 7.33 4.89 3.65
C ALA A 130 8.16 3.86 2.87
N TYR A 131 8.21 2.61 3.35
CA TYR A 131 8.89 1.50 2.65
C TYR A 131 8.10 0.97 1.44
N ALA A 132 6.80 1.16 1.38
CA ALA A 132 5.92 0.68 0.32
C ALA A 132 5.78 1.68 -0.85
N THR A 133 6.22 2.92 -0.66
CA THR A 133 5.97 4.03 -1.59
C THR A 133 7.28 4.56 -2.19
N ASP A 134 7.26 4.83 -3.49
CA ASP A 134 8.31 5.60 -4.16
C ASP A 134 8.16 7.09 -3.79
N LEU A 135 9.14 7.64 -3.09
CA LEU A 135 9.08 8.99 -2.54
C LEU A 135 9.01 10.09 -3.61
N ALA A 136 9.57 9.83 -4.79
CA ALA A 136 9.58 10.82 -5.85
C ALA A 136 8.22 10.97 -6.55
N THR A 137 7.42 9.89 -6.63
CA THR A 137 6.15 9.87 -7.38
C THR A 137 4.92 9.68 -6.51
N GLY A 138 5.08 9.19 -5.28
CA GLY A 138 3.97 8.79 -4.41
C GLY A 138 3.28 7.49 -4.82
N LEU A 139 3.79 6.79 -5.86
CA LEU A 139 3.26 5.51 -6.32
C LEU A 139 3.74 4.35 -5.43
N PRO A 140 3.04 3.22 -5.41
CA PRO A 140 3.59 1.97 -4.92
C PRO A 140 4.99 1.70 -5.50
N ASN A 141 5.90 1.22 -4.65
CA ASN A 141 7.20 0.76 -5.11
C ASN A 141 7.16 -0.71 -5.54
N HIS A 142 8.34 -1.27 -5.90
CA HIS A 142 8.47 -2.67 -6.30
C HIS A 142 7.92 -3.65 -5.24
N ALA A 143 8.27 -3.45 -3.95
CA ALA A 143 7.84 -4.34 -2.87
C ALA A 143 6.32 -4.37 -2.71
N GLN A 144 5.68 -3.21 -2.68
CA GLN A 144 4.22 -3.09 -2.59
C GLN A 144 3.51 -3.69 -3.80
N LEU A 145 4.07 -3.49 -5.00
CA LEU A 145 3.52 -4.10 -6.22
C LEU A 145 3.57 -5.63 -6.15
N MET A 146 4.70 -6.20 -5.71
CA MET A 146 4.87 -7.65 -5.59
C MET A 146 3.91 -8.25 -4.56
N GLU A 147 3.73 -7.60 -3.42
CA GLU A 147 2.74 -7.99 -2.40
C GLU A 147 1.32 -8.00 -2.99
N HIS A 148 0.93 -6.93 -3.67
CA HIS A 148 -0.38 -6.82 -4.31
C HIS A 148 -0.59 -7.88 -5.39
N MET A 149 0.41 -8.14 -6.22
CA MET A 149 0.37 -9.20 -7.23
C MET A 149 0.19 -10.58 -6.60
N SER A 150 0.90 -10.88 -5.51
CA SER A 150 0.79 -12.17 -4.82
C SER A 150 -0.62 -12.41 -4.29
N HIS A 151 -1.25 -11.39 -3.71
CA HIS A 151 -2.65 -11.47 -3.26
C HIS A 151 -3.63 -11.68 -4.42
N LEU A 152 -3.46 -10.94 -5.52
CA LEU A 152 -4.33 -11.12 -6.70
C LEU A 152 -4.15 -12.50 -7.33
N LEU A 153 -2.93 -13.01 -7.44
CA LEU A 153 -2.67 -14.34 -8.00
C LEU A 153 -3.31 -15.43 -7.15
N ALA A 154 -3.22 -15.35 -5.82
CA ALA A 154 -3.92 -16.27 -4.92
C ALA A 154 -5.44 -16.23 -5.08
N LEU A 155 -6.02 -15.04 -5.35
CA LEU A 155 -7.44 -14.92 -5.69
C LEU A 155 -7.76 -15.57 -7.04
N ARG A 156 -6.88 -15.42 -8.04
CA ARG A 156 -7.06 -16.01 -9.39
C ARG A 156 -7.00 -17.53 -9.43
N GLU A 157 -6.42 -18.18 -8.44
CA GLU A 157 -6.51 -19.63 -8.28
C GLU A 157 -7.93 -20.10 -7.93
N ARG A 158 -8.70 -19.26 -7.23
CA ARG A 158 -10.09 -19.54 -6.83
C ARG A 158 -11.10 -19.03 -7.86
N GLU A 159 -10.85 -17.83 -8.38
CA GLU A 159 -11.68 -17.14 -9.36
C GLU A 159 -10.84 -16.83 -10.59
N PRO A 160 -10.75 -17.76 -11.57
CA PRO A 160 -9.91 -17.59 -12.74
C PRO A 160 -10.30 -16.35 -13.56
N ALA A 161 -9.35 -15.45 -13.74
CA ALA A 161 -9.49 -14.31 -14.64
C ALA A 161 -8.10 -13.88 -15.15
N ALA A 162 -8.04 -13.41 -16.38
CA ALA A 162 -6.80 -12.95 -16.96
C ALA A 162 -6.37 -11.61 -16.38
N MET A 163 -5.05 -11.44 -16.22
CA MET A 163 -4.38 -10.22 -15.80
C MET A 163 -3.24 -9.90 -16.75
N ALA A 164 -2.84 -8.62 -16.81
CA ALA A 164 -1.62 -8.23 -17.52
C ALA A 164 -0.74 -7.33 -16.68
N LEU A 165 0.57 -7.52 -16.83
CA LEU A 165 1.61 -6.68 -16.25
C LEU A 165 2.34 -5.98 -17.39
N LEU A 166 2.37 -4.65 -17.36
CA LEU A 166 2.98 -3.81 -18.36
C LEU A 166 4.18 -3.11 -17.76
N ALA A 167 5.39 -3.38 -18.22
CA ALA A 167 6.58 -2.64 -17.84
C ALA A 167 6.83 -1.52 -18.86
N LEU A 168 7.03 -0.30 -18.38
CA LEU A 168 7.31 0.89 -19.19
C LEU A 168 8.61 1.53 -18.69
N ARG A 169 9.67 1.41 -19.48
CA ARG A 169 10.93 2.10 -19.23
C ARG A 169 10.93 3.41 -20.01
N ILE A 170 11.18 4.50 -19.29
CA ILE A 170 11.11 5.88 -19.79
C ILE A 170 12.51 6.37 -20.11
N GLU A 171 12.79 6.60 -21.37
CA GLU A 171 14.03 7.21 -21.83
C GLU A 171 13.90 8.73 -21.86
N GLY A 172 14.96 9.44 -21.45
CA GLY A 172 15.00 10.90 -21.42
C GLY A 172 15.02 11.49 -20.01
N LEU A 173 14.76 10.71 -18.96
CA LEU A 173 14.84 11.19 -17.57
C LEU A 173 16.26 11.61 -17.19
N ALA A 174 17.25 10.77 -17.45
CA ALA A 174 18.66 11.07 -17.16
C ALA A 174 19.18 12.26 -17.99
N ALA A 175 18.77 12.38 -19.25
CA ALA A 175 19.10 13.54 -20.08
C ALA A 175 18.46 14.83 -19.57
N THR A 176 17.24 14.75 -19.03
CA THR A 176 16.56 15.88 -18.39
C THR A 176 17.30 16.31 -17.13
N GLU A 177 17.71 15.35 -16.31
CA GLU A 177 18.50 15.61 -15.11
C GLU A 177 19.83 16.31 -15.42
N ALA A 178 20.57 15.78 -16.40
CA ALA A 178 21.86 16.36 -16.82
C ALA A 178 21.74 17.80 -17.36
N ARG A 179 20.59 18.16 -17.96
CA ARG A 179 20.41 19.48 -18.61
C ARG A 179 19.65 20.47 -17.75
N LEU A 180 18.68 20.05 -16.98
CA LEU A 180 17.75 20.90 -16.22
C LEU A 180 17.86 20.70 -14.70
N GLY A 181 18.71 19.78 -14.24
CA GLY A 181 18.92 19.46 -12.84
C GLY A 181 17.95 18.40 -12.29
N THR A 182 18.28 17.91 -11.11
CA THR A 182 17.59 16.79 -10.44
C THR A 182 16.12 17.10 -10.15
N GLU A 183 15.80 18.33 -9.75
CA GLU A 183 14.41 18.70 -9.46
C GLU A 183 13.53 18.67 -10.72
N ALA A 184 14.05 19.07 -11.86
CA ALA A 184 13.34 18.99 -13.14
C ALA A 184 13.07 17.52 -13.54
N ALA A 185 14.03 16.63 -13.31
CA ALA A 185 13.86 15.19 -13.52
C ALA A 185 12.78 14.61 -12.58
N HIS A 186 12.75 15.00 -11.31
CA HIS A 186 11.70 14.62 -10.36
C HIS A 186 10.33 15.12 -10.79
N VAL A 187 10.22 16.37 -11.26
CA VAL A 187 8.97 16.92 -11.81
C VAL A 187 8.51 16.12 -13.02
N LEU A 188 9.42 15.80 -13.95
CA LEU A 188 9.10 14.99 -15.12
C LEU A 188 8.58 13.60 -14.69
N ARG A 189 9.27 12.94 -13.75
CA ARG A 189 8.93 11.62 -13.24
C ARG A 189 7.53 11.62 -12.59
N ARG A 190 7.20 12.64 -11.77
CA ARG A 190 5.85 12.84 -11.21
C ARG A 190 4.79 13.02 -12.31
N LYS A 191 5.08 13.80 -13.34
CA LYS A 191 4.14 14.03 -14.45
C LYS A 191 3.92 12.76 -15.28
N VAL A 192 4.94 11.93 -15.48
CA VAL A 192 4.80 10.60 -16.08
C VAL A 192 3.87 9.72 -15.23
N ALA A 193 4.10 9.66 -13.91
CA ALA A 193 3.26 8.90 -12.98
C ALA A 193 1.78 9.32 -13.04
N VAL A 194 1.50 10.62 -13.01
CA VAL A 194 0.13 11.16 -13.10
C VAL A 194 -0.50 10.80 -14.45
N ARG A 195 0.24 10.94 -15.55
CA ARG A 195 -0.27 10.64 -16.90
C ARG A 195 -0.56 9.14 -17.08
N LEU A 196 0.27 8.26 -16.53
CA LEU A 196 0.00 6.82 -16.50
C LEU A 196 -1.29 6.54 -15.72
N ARG A 197 -1.42 7.10 -14.51
CA ARG A 197 -2.58 6.87 -13.65
C ARG A 197 -3.89 7.37 -14.29
N SER A 198 -3.87 8.50 -14.98
CA SER A 198 -5.05 9.09 -15.61
C SER A 198 -5.61 8.25 -16.79
N GLY A 199 -4.80 7.35 -17.36
CA GLY A 199 -5.20 6.47 -18.45
C GLY A 199 -5.78 5.12 -18.01
N LEU A 200 -5.95 4.89 -16.70
CA LEU A 200 -6.24 3.58 -16.11
C LEU A 200 -7.50 3.60 -15.23
N ARG A 201 -8.08 2.41 -15.03
CA ARG A 201 -9.23 2.21 -14.14
C ARG A 201 -8.80 2.29 -12.66
N ALA A 202 -9.77 2.45 -11.76
CA ALA A 202 -9.51 2.47 -10.31
C ALA A 202 -8.94 1.13 -9.80
N SER A 203 -9.31 0.02 -10.43
CA SER A 203 -8.81 -1.33 -10.11
C SER A 203 -7.38 -1.60 -10.58
N ASP A 204 -6.84 -0.78 -11.50
CA ASP A 204 -5.50 -0.97 -12.02
C ASP A 204 -4.47 -0.27 -11.12
N VAL A 205 -3.30 -0.86 -11.00
CA VAL A 205 -2.23 -0.34 -10.16
C VAL A 205 -1.08 0.16 -11.01
N VAL A 206 -0.59 1.37 -10.71
CA VAL A 206 0.67 1.88 -11.25
C VAL A 206 1.69 1.89 -10.14
N ALA A 207 2.88 1.37 -10.40
CA ALA A 207 3.99 1.33 -9.48
C ALA A 207 5.26 1.91 -10.13
N ALA A 208 6.12 2.54 -9.33
CA ALA A 208 7.46 2.96 -9.73
C ALA A 208 8.47 1.94 -9.19
N VAL A 209 9.05 1.13 -10.06
CA VAL A 209 9.92 0.01 -9.66
C VAL A 209 11.42 0.30 -9.87
N GLY A 210 11.73 1.44 -10.46
CA GLY A 210 13.09 1.91 -10.71
C GLY A 210 13.15 3.42 -10.95
N ALA A 211 14.33 3.95 -11.20
CA ALA A 211 14.52 5.38 -11.45
C ALA A 211 13.78 5.85 -12.71
N ASP A 212 13.73 5.02 -13.73
CA ASP A 212 13.14 5.27 -15.04
C ASP A 212 12.02 4.26 -15.41
N THR A 213 11.71 3.33 -14.53
CA THR A 213 10.85 2.19 -14.86
C THR A 213 9.58 2.22 -14.02
N PHE A 214 8.45 2.17 -14.71
CA PHE A 214 7.12 2.04 -14.15
C PHE A 214 6.52 0.70 -14.55
N VAL A 215 5.66 0.17 -13.69
CA VAL A 215 4.90 -1.05 -13.97
C VAL A 215 3.43 -0.78 -13.74
N VAL A 216 2.61 -1.24 -14.67
CA VAL A 216 1.15 -1.17 -14.57
C VAL A 216 0.61 -2.59 -14.46
N LEU A 217 -0.15 -2.84 -13.43
CA LEU A 217 -0.90 -4.08 -13.24
C LEU A 217 -2.36 -3.84 -13.63
N LEU A 218 -2.79 -4.51 -14.68
CA LEU A 218 -4.20 -4.61 -15.08
C LEU A 218 -4.79 -5.81 -14.36
N ALA A 219 -5.55 -5.53 -13.30
CA ALA A 219 -6.09 -6.58 -12.43
C ALA A 219 -7.11 -7.48 -13.14
N TRP A 220 -7.72 -6.98 -14.19
CA TRP A 220 -8.71 -7.68 -15.00
C TRP A 220 -8.59 -7.29 -16.48
N ILE A 221 -8.44 -8.29 -17.34
CA ILE A 221 -8.52 -8.14 -18.80
C ILE A 221 -9.48 -9.18 -19.37
N ASP A 222 -10.31 -8.78 -20.34
CA ASP A 222 -11.29 -9.67 -20.97
C ASP A 222 -10.65 -10.57 -22.02
N ASP A 223 -9.56 -10.08 -22.65
CA ASP A 223 -8.85 -10.72 -23.74
C ASP A 223 -7.34 -10.42 -23.64
N ALA A 224 -6.52 -11.37 -24.07
CA ALA A 224 -5.07 -11.23 -24.14
C ALA A 224 -4.63 -9.98 -24.92
N ALA A 225 -5.30 -9.67 -26.03
CA ALA A 225 -5.03 -8.46 -26.83
C ALA A 225 -5.29 -7.15 -26.07
N ASN A 226 -6.06 -7.18 -24.98
CA ASN A 226 -6.32 -5.99 -24.18
C ASN A 226 -5.08 -5.47 -23.45
N GLY A 227 -4.18 -6.35 -23.01
CA GLY A 227 -2.91 -5.97 -22.40
C GLY A 227 -2.07 -5.14 -23.37
N ASP A 228 -1.88 -5.62 -24.59
CA ASP A 228 -1.11 -4.92 -25.63
C ASP A 228 -1.78 -3.61 -26.08
N ARG A 229 -3.11 -3.60 -26.17
CA ARG A 229 -3.87 -2.39 -26.51
C ARG A 229 -3.73 -1.29 -25.45
N VAL A 230 -3.80 -1.65 -24.18
CA VAL A 230 -3.58 -0.69 -23.07
C VAL A 230 -2.14 -0.22 -23.06
N ALA A 231 -1.17 -1.12 -23.23
CA ALA A 231 0.25 -0.78 -23.33
C ALA A 231 0.52 0.24 -24.46
N GLY A 232 -0.06 0.03 -25.64
CA GLY A 232 0.02 0.94 -26.77
C GLY A 232 -0.58 2.32 -26.48
N LYS A 233 -1.77 2.37 -25.84
CA LYS A 233 -2.41 3.62 -25.44
C LYS A 233 -1.57 4.40 -24.42
N LEU A 234 -1.01 3.73 -23.43
CA LEU A 234 -0.16 4.37 -22.43
C LEU A 234 1.12 4.90 -23.08
N ALA A 235 1.80 4.11 -23.91
CA ALA A 235 2.97 4.54 -24.63
C ALA A 235 2.68 5.77 -25.52
N GLN A 236 1.58 5.77 -26.27
CA GLN A 236 1.16 6.90 -27.07
C GLN A 236 0.85 8.15 -26.23
N SER A 237 0.22 7.98 -25.07
CA SER A 237 -0.05 9.10 -24.18
C SER A 237 1.23 9.76 -23.66
N LEU A 238 2.26 8.94 -23.37
CA LEU A 238 3.55 9.42 -22.87
C LEU A 238 4.41 10.13 -23.93
N GLN A 239 4.17 9.87 -25.22
CA GLN A 239 4.87 10.56 -26.32
C GLN A 239 4.51 12.06 -26.41
N ARG A 240 3.38 12.48 -25.84
CA ARG A 240 3.04 13.89 -25.78
C ARG A 240 4.02 14.62 -24.84
N PRO A 241 4.59 15.76 -25.25
CA PRO A 241 5.55 16.49 -24.45
C PRO A 241 5.03 16.83 -23.04
N PHE A 242 5.97 16.95 -22.12
CA PHE A 242 5.72 17.36 -20.74
C PHE A 242 6.30 18.76 -20.54
N SER A 243 5.52 19.67 -19.99
CA SER A 243 6.04 20.98 -19.60
C SER A 243 6.81 20.87 -18.29
N VAL A 244 8.12 21.10 -18.32
CA VAL A 244 9.03 21.03 -17.17
C VAL A 244 9.94 22.23 -17.19
N ALA A 245 9.99 23.00 -16.11
CA ALA A 245 10.82 24.22 -15.99
C ALA A 245 10.68 25.19 -17.19
N GLY A 246 9.45 25.37 -17.69
CA GLY A 246 9.19 26.27 -18.83
C GLY A 246 9.56 25.70 -20.21
N GLN A 247 10.05 24.49 -20.30
CA GLN A 247 10.42 23.81 -21.55
C GLN A 247 9.51 22.60 -21.82
N ASP A 248 9.34 22.25 -23.09
CA ASP A 248 8.66 21.02 -23.49
C ASP A 248 9.68 19.87 -23.58
N VAL A 249 9.48 18.86 -22.73
CA VAL A 249 10.33 17.67 -22.65
C VAL A 249 9.59 16.49 -23.23
N ALA A 250 10.15 15.88 -24.28
CA ALA A 250 9.65 14.64 -24.83
C ALA A 250 10.41 13.45 -24.26
N VAL A 251 9.72 12.35 -24.07
CA VAL A 251 10.28 11.07 -23.60
C VAL A 251 10.04 9.99 -24.66
N ALA A 252 10.90 8.98 -24.67
CA ALA A 252 10.65 7.74 -25.40
C ALA A 252 10.34 6.62 -24.40
N VAL A 253 9.60 5.60 -24.84
CA VAL A 253 9.08 4.56 -23.97
C VAL A 253 9.39 3.18 -24.54
N CYS A 254 10.04 2.33 -23.78
CA CYS A 254 10.20 0.91 -24.06
C CYS A 254 9.12 0.15 -23.29
N VAL A 255 8.42 -0.75 -23.96
CA VAL A 255 7.27 -1.47 -23.39
C VAL A 255 7.52 -2.97 -23.39
N GLY A 256 7.17 -3.62 -22.29
CA GLY A 256 7.12 -5.06 -22.16
C GLY A 256 5.80 -5.50 -21.52
N VAL A 257 5.25 -6.64 -21.97
CA VAL A 257 3.95 -7.16 -21.53
C VAL A 257 4.09 -8.60 -21.06
N ALA A 258 3.59 -8.88 -19.87
CA ALA A 258 3.40 -10.24 -19.39
C ALA A 258 1.94 -10.45 -18.99
N GLN A 259 1.42 -11.66 -19.25
CA GLN A 259 0.00 -11.97 -19.03
C GLN A 259 -0.13 -13.24 -18.20
N TYR A 260 -1.03 -13.21 -17.24
CA TYR A 260 -1.45 -14.38 -16.48
C TYR A 260 -2.70 -14.99 -17.14
N PRO A 261 -2.82 -16.32 -17.26
CA PRO A 261 -1.83 -17.34 -16.90
C PRO A 261 -0.81 -17.66 -18.02
N LEU A 262 -0.93 -17.04 -19.20
CA LEU A 262 -0.20 -17.38 -20.42
C LEU A 262 1.33 -17.38 -20.26
N HIS A 263 1.86 -16.42 -19.51
CA HIS A 263 3.30 -16.21 -19.35
C HIS A 263 3.85 -16.64 -17.98
N GLY A 264 3.01 -17.25 -17.17
CA GLY A 264 3.35 -17.74 -15.83
C GLY A 264 2.24 -17.49 -14.81
N LYS A 265 2.38 -18.14 -13.65
CA LYS A 265 1.43 -18.05 -12.53
C LYS A 265 2.02 -17.37 -11.29
N GLU A 266 3.30 -17.02 -11.32
CA GLU A 266 4.02 -16.42 -10.22
C GLU A 266 4.33 -14.95 -10.49
N ALA A 267 4.25 -14.11 -9.46
CA ALA A 267 4.48 -12.68 -9.55
C ALA A 267 5.89 -12.35 -10.10
N GLU A 268 6.92 -13.03 -9.59
CA GLU A 268 8.30 -12.82 -10.05
C GLU A 268 8.51 -13.21 -11.51
N THR A 269 7.90 -14.30 -11.96
CA THR A 269 8.00 -14.76 -13.34
C THR A 269 7.38 -13.76 -14.31
N LEU A 270 6.18 -13.23 -13.99
CA LEU A 270 5.52 -12.19 -14.77
C LEU A 270 6.33 -10.90 -14.77
N MET A 271 6.84 -10.48 -13.61
CA MET A 271 7.66 -9.27 -13.47
C MET A 271 8.95 -9.36 -14.30
N ARG A 272 9.72 -10.43 -14.14
CA ARG A 272 10.95 -10.66 -14.89
C ARG A 272 10.72 -10.65 -16.40
N ARG A 273 9.62 -11.28 -16.85
CA ARG A 273 9.28 -11.30 -18.28
C ARG A 273 8.94 -9.90 -18.80
N ALA A 274 8.08 -9.15 -18.11
CA ALA A 274 7.70 -7.80 -18.52
C ALA A 274 8.90 -6.86 -18.57
N LEU A 275 9.73 -6.86 -17.51
CA LEU A 275 10.94 -6.04 -17.43
C LEU A 275 11.97 -6.44 -18.49
N GLY A 276 12.20 -7.74 -18.69
CA GLY A 276 13.12 -8.24 -19.72
C GLY A 276 12.69 -7.83 -21.13
N GLN A 277 11.40 -7.92 -21.43
CA GLN A 277 10.86 -7.48 -22.71
C GLN A 277 10.97 -5.97 -22.90
N ALA A 278 10.68 -5.16 -21.88
CA ALA A 278 10.87 -3.71 -21.91
C ALA A 278 12.35 -3.34 -22.13
N GLY A 279 13.27 -4.09 -21.52
CA GLY A 279 14.71 -3.90 -21.71
C GLY A 279 15.20 -4.20 -23.13
N ALA A 280 14.61 -5.20 -23.79
CA ALA A 280 14.94 -5.62 -25.17
C ALA A 280 14.16 -4.84 -26.26
N SER A 281 13.09 -4.13 -25.89
CA SER A 281 12.22 -3.44 -26.83
C SER A 281 12.87 -2.16 -27.37
N ARG A 282 12.56 -1.85 -28.63
CA ARG A 282 12.91 -0.56 -29.20
C ARG A 282 12.03 0.54 -28.59
N ALA A 283 12.64 1.66 -28.25
CA ALA A 283 11.93 2.82 -27.71
C ALA A 283 10.89 3.37 -28.72
N LEU A 284 9.69 3.61 -28.23
CA LEU A 284 8.62 4.28 -28.96
C LEU A 284 8.67 5.78 -28.65
N GLY A 285 8.70 6.62 -29.68
CA GLY A 285 8.84 8.06 -29.55
C GLY A 285 10.29 8.52 -29.62
N ARG A 286 10.50 9.81 -29.38
CA ARG A 286 11.81 10.47 -29.43
C ARG A 286 12.00 11.29 -28.19
N ALA A 287 12.99 10.94 -27.37
CA ALA A 287 13.37 11.75 -26.22
C ALA A 287 14.07 13.04 -26.69
N GLY A 288 13.72 14.17 -26.10
CA GLY A 288 14.33 15.45 -26.41
C GLY A 288 13.72 16.63 -25.67
N LEU A 289 14.42 17.77 -25.71
CA LEU A 289 13.99 19.05 -25.17
C LEU A 289 13.75 20.01 -26.32
N SER A 290 12.59 20.68 -26.32
CA SER A 290 12.28 21.75 -27.22
C SER A 290 11.93 23.02 -26.39
N PRO A 291 12.46 24.21 -26.72
CA PRO A 291 11.96 25.44 -26.14
C PRO A 291 10.48 25.59 -26.51
N ARG A 292 9.65 26.03 -25.58
CA ARG A 292 8.28 26.42 -25.92
C ARG A 292 8.35 27.51 -26.97
N SER A 293 7.74 27.29 -28.12
CA SER A 293 7.46 28.38 -29.05
C SER A 293 6.51 29.32 -28.32
N GLY A 294 7.06 30.43 -27.79
CA GLY A 294 6.27 31.53 -27.28
C GLY A 294 5.41 32.01 -28.44
N GLY A 295 4.09 31.93 -28.30
CA GLY A 295 3.18 32.65 -29.19
C GLY A 295 3.56 34.13 -29.17
N ALA A 296 4.16 34.58 -30.25
CA ALA A 296 4.28 36.00 -30.52
C ALA A 296 2.85 36.51 -30.59
N ALA A 297 2.47 37.34 -29.61
CA ALA A 297 1.33 38.22 -29.75
C ALA A 297 1.68 39.15 -30.92
N ALA A 298 1.07 38.94 -32.05
CA ALA A 298 1.02 39.94 -33.10
C ALA A 298 0.19 41.11 -32.53
N ASN A 299 0.87 42.15 -32.13
CA ASN A 299 0.29 43.47 -32.09
C ASN A 299 0.24 43.95 -33.55
N ASP A 300 -0.91 43.91 -34.13
CA ASP A 300 -1.22 44.74 -35.29
C ASP A 300 -1.73 46.07 -34.77
N ASP A 301 -1.04 47.17 -35.20
CA ASP A 301 -1.47 48.56 -35.13
C ASP A 301 -2.78 48.82 -35.87
#